data_680313750d1422fdc295fe30557ff410
#
_entry.id   680313750d1422fdc295fe30557ff410
#
_cell.length_a   1.000
_cell.length_b   1.000
_cell.length_c   1.000
_cell.angle_alpha   90.00
_cell.angle_beta   90.00
_cell.angle_gamma   90.00
#
_symmetry.space_group_name_H-M   'P 1'
#
loop_
_entity.id
_entity.type
_entity.pdbx_description
1 polymer ?
#
loop_
_entity_poly.entity_id
_entity_poly.type
_entity_poly.pdbx_seq_one_letter_code
_entity_poly.pdbx_strand_id
1 'polypeptide(L)'
;MKKFVLPLVVMLSLPLCASAQDGHATAQDENTRIFTIFTSSGCGCTGSGGAPWTFTTHEMVLEDLQRACADVDFIRWEGSYEDAVSEVENHREDYDGVLIVGRVDWDYRLAFTGLPTIVVYNLFEFMDAQPYYLFATGETDQERNVLRGGTDYPETRILTATLDRRNVCAPSVSEAMFNDLVYKIYLIRAIHELRQTRILMVKRDSSETIASVNYRGDYNQYFPPDHNARFVRRMKELFGVEIVPVEAEEFYQAYANMDVGKAEEVAEKWMRDAREVEASGEEISRTARAYLAFDALREMYDCDAMSTHIRTVAGSGELKDRFWPGLGLELGFKTRGIQAACQNYPDLLLAEIMGYLMTGRPSMMGDYMYDVYNSTEILLHCGIPVNPWGDDRRLPYTIRTHAESPVRDIPSEPGSSTGITAEWPAGETVTFWEVHALLGEIRLHTGTLVDGKAVYSGGEKLDNVMCTAKVIAKVDDMEKLQNQFRPYLYGIHRIATLGDWRQQIKDMGRLLGLKVTEMDR
;
A
#
# COMPACT_ATOMS: atom_id res chain seq x y z
N MET A 1 32.91 29.72 -15.15
CA MET A 1 31.84 29.95 -14.18
C MET A 1 30.65 29.01 -14.54
N LYS A 2 30.62 27.82 -13.97
CA LYS A 2 29.52 26.87 -14.17
C LYS A 2 28.45 27.19 -13.13
N LYS A 3 27.26 27.58 -13.60
CA LYS A 3 26.09 27.78 -12.74
C LYS A 3 25.61 26.42 -12.26
N PHE A 4 25.73 26.16 -10.97
CA PHE A 4 25.02 25.08 -10.31
C PHE A 4 23.51 25.46 -10.27
N VAL A 5 22.71 24.74 -11.02
CA VAL A 5 21.27 24.76 -10.88
C VAL A 5 20.94 23.74 -9.80
N LEU A 6 20.57 24.22 -8.61
CA LEU A 6 19.99 23.41 -7.57
C LEU A 6 18.64 22.87 -8.10
N PRO A 7 18.35 21.57 -8.01
CA PRO A 7 17.02 21.08 -8.32
C PRO A 7 16.05 21.67 -7.28
N LEU A 8 15.02 22.29 -7.81
CA LEU A 8 13.87 22.77 -7.05
C LEU A 8 13.23 21.54 -6.37
N VAL A 9 13.47 21.37 -5.08
CA VAL A 9 12.73 20.41 -4.26
C VAL A 9 11.30 20.92 -4.25
N VAL A 10 10.44 20.30 -5.03
CA VAL A 10 9.00 20.47 -4.94
C VAL A 10 8.63 20.02 -3.52
N MET A 11 8.33 20.98 -2.66
CA MET A 11 7.68 20.72 -1.38
C MET A 11 6.35 20.04 -1.71
N LEU A 12 6.32 18.71 -1.63
CA LEU A 12 5.09 17.98 -1.44
C LEU A 12 4.57 18.44 -0.07
N SER A 13 3.64 19.38 -0.09
CA SER A 13 2.71 19.52 1.01
C SER A 13 1.99 18.17 1.09
N LEU A 14 2.45 17.31 1.99
CA LEU A 14 1.65 16.18 2.43
C LEU A 14 0.31 16.80 2.84
N PRO A 15 -0.82 16.41 2.24
CA PRO A 15 -2.07 16.73 2.87
C PRO A 15 -1.97 16.08 4.26
N LEU A 16 -1.95 16.91 5.32
CA LEU A 16 -2.38 16.45 6.61
C LEU A 16 -3.65 15.66 6.29
N CYS A 17 -3.64 14.35 6.53
CA CYS A 17 -4.84 13.53 6.46
C CYS A 17 -5.84 14.17 7.42
N ALA A 18 -6.59 15.15 6.90
CA ALA A 18 -7.84 15.53 7.50
C ALA A 18 -8.67 14.27 7.43
N SER A 19 -8.90 13.67 8.57
CA SER A 19 -9.71 12.51 8.81
C SER A 19 -10.89 12.48 7.84
N ALA A 20 -10.95 11.48 6.98
CA ALA A 20 -12.20 10.97 6.48
C ALA A 20 -12.93 10.30 7.66
N GLN A 21 -13.34 11.14 8.62
CA GLN A 21 -14.23 10.74 9.70
C GLN A 21 -15.66 10.97 9.21
N ASP A 22 -16.16 10.00 8.46
CA ASP A 22 -17.58 9.69 8.48
C ASP A 22 -17.75 8.24 8.00
N GLY A 23 -17.88 7.33 8.97
CA GLY A 23 -18.37 5.98 8.72
C GLY A 23 -17.45 4.85 9.18
N HIS A 24 -17.80 4.35 10.31
CA HIS A 24 -17.52 3.10 11.00
C HIS A 24 -16.52 3.17 12.16
N ALA A 25 -17.03 3.60 13.31
CA ALA A 25 -16.53 3.12 14.59
C ALA A 25 -17.01 1.68 14.78
N THR A 26 -16.17 0.70 14.44
CA THR A 26 -16.36 -0.70 14.86
C THR A 26 -15.03 -1.17 15.43
N ALA A 27 -15.08 -1.67 16.65
CA ALA A 27 -13.97 -2.00 17.54
C ALA A 27 -13.19 -0.76 18.05
N GLN A 28 -12.87 -0.74 19.31
CA GLN A 28 -12.07 0.31 19.94
C GLN A 28 -10.79 0.48 19.13
N ASP A 29 -10.69 1.59 18.40
CA ASP A 29 -9.47 2.05 17.75
C ASP A 29 -8.46 2.34 18.88
N GLU A 30 -7.69 1.33 19.25
CA GLU A 30 -6.58 1.56 20.16
C GLU A 30 -5.55 2.36 19.38
N ASN A 31 -5.16 3.52 19.91
CA ASN A 31 -4.12 4.34 19.32
C ASN A 31 -2.83 3.53 19.11
N THR A 32 -2.11 3.83 18.04
CA THR A 32 -0.77 3.25 17.81
C THR A 32 0.14 3.56 18.99
N ARG A 33 0.71 2.54 19.65
CA ARG A 33 1.52 2.67 20.85
C ARG A 33 3.01 2.56 20.54
N ILE A 34 3.75 3.64 20.72
CA ILE A 34 5.18 3.71 20.44
C ILE A 34 5.97 3.85 21.74
N PHE A 35 6.73 2.81 22.09
CA PHE A 35 7.69 2.88 23.19
C PHE A 35 8.74 3.95 22.87
N THR A 36 8.86 4.97 23.72
CA THR A 36 9.69 6.15 23.46
C THR A 36 10.72 6.35 24.55
N ILE A 37 11.98 6.31 24.18
CA ILE A 37 13.09 6.55 25.10
C ILE A 37 13.94 7.73 24.64
N PHE A 38 14.25 8.60 25.58
CA PHE A 38 15.21 9.69 25.42
C PHE A 38 16.52 9.32 26.09
N THR A 39 17.54 9.09 25.29
CA THR A 39 18.85 8.72 25.80
C THR A 39 19.68 9.98 26.05
N SER A 40 20.33 10.06 27.19
CA SER A 40 21.26 11.17 27.48
C SER A 40 22.53 11.01 26.64
N SER A 41 23.08 12.12 26.17
CA SER A 41 24.39 12.17 25.55
C SER A 41 25.47 11.83 26.58
N GLY A 42 25.65 10.55 26.87
CA GLY A 42 26.52 10.05 27.92
C GLY A 42 27.99 9.97 27.56
N CYS A 43 28.57 10.95 26.87
CA CYS A 43 30.01 11.09 26.88
C CYS A 43 30.41 11.84 28.17
N GLY A 44 31.04 11.15 29.11
CA GLY A 44 31.65 11.80 30.29
C GLY A 44 32.70 12.86 29.97
N CYS A 45 32.87 13.18 28.70
CA CYS A 45 33.75 14.26 28.18
C CYS A 45 33.06 15.62 28.17
N THR A 46 31.73 15.68 28.28
CA THR A 46 30.98 16.92 28.41
C THR A 46 30.44 16.95 29.82
N GLY A 47 31.13 17.71 30.70
CA GLY A 47 30.68 17.92 32.06
C GLY A 47 29.19 18.22 32.12
N SER A 48 28.55 17.85 33.17
CA SER A 48 27.15 17.85 33.59
C SER A 48 26.26 19.05 33.29
N GLY A 49 26.36 19.62 32.15
CA GLY A 49 25.46 20.61 31.59
C GLY A 49 25.39 20.28 30.15
N GLY A 50 24.25 19.86 29.66
CA GLY A 50 24.03 19.46 28.30
C GLY A 50 24.90 20.23 27.34
N ALA A 51 25.56 19.51 26.45
CA ALA A 51 26.45 20.15 25.48
C ALA A 51 25.72 21.38 24.91
N PRO A 52 26.41 22.53 24.77
CA PRO A 52 25.75 23.75 24.29
C PRO A 52 25.09 23.63 22.92
N TRP A 53 25.25 22.49 22.25
CA TRP A 53 24.66 22.12 20.97
C TRP A 53 23.37 21.29 21.06
N THR A 54 23.02 20.74 22.23
CA THR A 54 21.71 20.08 22.39
C THR A 54 20.64 21.14 22.60
N PHE A 55 20.29 21.79 21.52
CA PHE A 55 19.31 22.89 21.57
C PHE A 55 17.87 22.40 21.67
N THR A 56 17.65 21.11 21.56
CA THR A 56 16.33 20.49 21.60
C THR A 56 16.17 19.76 22.93
N THR A 57 15.15 20.08 23.72
CA THR A 57 14.81 19.33 24.92
C THR A 57 13.91 18.16 24.61
N HIS A 58 13.93 17.13 25.45
CA HIS A 58 13.07 15.95 25.30
C HIS A 58 11.58 16.33 25.31
N GLU A 59 11.21 17.27 26.19
CA GLU A 59 9.84 17.76 26.30
C GLU A 59 9.38 18.44 25.01
N MET A 60 10.22 19.29 24.41
CA MET A 60 9.90 19.95 23.13
C MET A 60 9.65 18.94 22.01
N VAL A 61 10.48 17.90 21.94
CA VAL A 61 10.30 16.85 20.91
C VAL A 61 8.98 16.12 21.13
N LEU A 62 8.73 15.70 22.36
CA LEU A 62 7.51 14.93 22.68
C LEU A 62 6.24 15.76 22.45
N GLU A 63 6.21 17.02 22.90
CA GLU A 63 5.08 17.92 22.68
C GLU A 63 4.81 18.18 21.20
N ASP A 64 5.86 18.37 20.40
CA ASP A 64 5.72 18.56 18.95
C ASP A 64 5.22 17.29 18.26
N LEU A 65 5.72 16.11 18.65
CA LEU A 65 5.28 14.83 18.11
C LEU A 65 3.82 14.53 18.49
N GLN A 66 3.43 14.71 19.74
CA GLN A 66 2.05 14.54 20.20
C GLN A 66 1.08 15.46 19.47
N ARG A 67 1.53 16.69 19.14
CA ARG A 67 0.72 17.63 18.36
C ARG A 67 0.60 17.23 16.89
N ALA A 68 1.69 16.71 16.30
CA ALA A 68 1.72 16.31 14.90
C ALA A 68 1.06 14.94 14.66
N CYS A 69 1.11 14.04 15.63
CA CYS A 69 0.62 12.66 15.54
C CYS A 69 -0.37 12.43 16.71
N ALA A 70 -1.55 13.06 16.61
CA ALA A 70 -2.54 13.07 17.71
C ALA A 70 -3.19 11.70 17.97
N ASP A 71 -3.09 10.77 17.02
CA ASP A 71 -3.57 9.40 17.04
C ASP A 71 -2.46 8.37 17.36
N VAL A 72 -1.34 8.85 17.90
CA VAL A 72 -0.22 8.02 18.36
C VAL A 72 0.06 8.28 19.83
N ASP A 73 0.08 7.22 20.63
CA ASP A 73 0.46 7.25 22.04
C ASP A 73 1.97 7.01 22.18
N PHE A 74 2.71 8.07 22.53
CA PHE A 74 4.13 7.97 22.83
C PHE A 74 4.31 7.57 24.29
N ILE A 75 4.61 6.29 24.54
CA ILE A 75 4.80 5.74 25.88
C ILE A 75 6.23 6.05 26.34
N ARG A 76 6.40 7.18 27.05
CA ARG A 76 7.71 7.64 27.51
C ARG A 76 8.29 6.75 28.59
N TRP A 77 9.49 6.24 28.35
CA TRP A 77 10.27 5.50 29.34
C TRP A 77 11.15 6.42 30.16
N GLU A 78 11.12 6.27 31.50
CA GLU A 78 11.91 7.11 32.44
C GLU A 78 12.94 6.29 33.24
N GLY A 79 13.00 4.97 33.01
CA GLY A 79 13.95 4.06 33.66
C GLY A 79 15.32 4.03 32.99
N SER A 80 16.16 3.08 33.41
CA SER A 80 17.44 2.81 32.76
C SER A 80 17.26 2.22 31.38
N TYR A 81 18.30 2.29 30.54
CA TYR A 81 18.28 1.66 29.21
C TYR A 81 18.18 0.12 29.32
N GLU A 82 18.86 -0.48 30.31
CA GLU A 82 18.81 -1.92 30.55
C GLU A 82 17.39 -2.39 30.89
N ASP A 83 16.69 -1.63 31.74
CA ASP A 83 15.30 -1.94 32.09
C ASP A 83 14.37 -1.70 30.90
N ALA A 84 14.65 -0.71 30.03
CA ALA A 84 13.91 -0.46 28.80
C ALA A 84 13.98 -1.65 27.83
N VAL A 85 15.18 -2.23 27.67
CA VAL A 85 15.34 -3.45 26.84
C VAL A 85 14.49 -4.59 27.40
N SER A 86 14.59 -4.83 28.71
CA SER A 86 13.81 -5.88 29.37
C SER A 86 12.30 -5.63 29.30
N GLU A 87 11.86 -4.39 29.41
CA GLU A 87 10.45 -4.01 29.25
C GLU A 87 9.93 -4.36 27.87
N VAL A 88 10.62 -3.91 26.81
CA VAL A 88 10.16 -4.17 25.43
C VAL A 88 10.28 -5.65 25.06
N GLU A 89 11.30 -6.40 25.55
CA GLU A 89 11.42 -7.83 25.30
C GLU A 89 10.30 -8.63 25.95
N ASN A 90 9.88 -8.27 27.16
CA ASN A 90 8.86 -8.99 27.93
C ASN A 90 7.41 -8.59 27.60
N HIS A 91 7.21 -7.38 27.06
CA HIS A 91 5.88 -6.80 26.77
C HIS A 91 5.80 -6.31 25.31
N ARG A 92 6.43 -7.05 24.41
CA ARG A 92 6.54 -6.67 23.00
C ARG A 92 5.19 -6.48 22.31
N GLU A 93 4.19 -7.26 22.69
CA GLU A 93 2.83 -7.21 22.19
C GLU A 93 2.09 -5.93 22.57
N ASP A 94 2.57 -5.20 23.58
CA ASP A 94 1.96 -3.94 24.04
C ASP A 94 2.39 -2.75 23.20
N TYR A 95 3.33 -2.92 22.25
CA TYR A 95 3.90 -1.84 21.46
C TYR A 95 3.88 -2.14 19.96
N ASP A 96 3.57 -1.13 19.16
CA ASP A 96 3.61 -1.19 17.70
C ASP A 96 4.99 -0.83 17.13
N GLY A 97 5.78 -0.08 17.90
CA GLY A 97 7.10 0.34 17.51
C GLY A 97 7.91 0.94 18.62
N VAL A 98 9.16 1.26 18.31
CA VAL A 98 10.14 1.87 19.23
C VAL A 98 10.67 3.17 18.63
N LEU A 99 10.69 4.23 19.43
CA LEU A 99 11.31 5.52 19.11
C LEU A 99 12.46 5.78 20.08
N ILE A 100 13.68 5.81 19.56
CA ILE A 100 14.89 6.10 20.32
C ILE A 100 15.36 7.49 19.92
N VAL A 101 15.31 8.45 20.86
CA VAL A 101 15.72 9.84 20.61
C VAL A 101 17.01 10.14 21.34
N GLY A 102 18.06 10.46 20.61
CA GLY A 102 19.38 10.76 21.13
C GLY A 102 20.38 9.62 20.95
N ARG A 103 21.53 9.78 21.59
CA ARG A 103 22.63 8.83 21.52
C ARG A 103 22.32 7.55 22.29
N VAL A 104 22.55 6.40 21.68
CA VAL A 104 22.53 5.11 22.37
C VAL A 104 23.97 4.68 22.61
N ASP A 105 24.35 4.52 23.86
CA ASP A 105 25.69 4.05 24.23
C ASP A 105 25.82 2.56 23.85
N TRP A 106 26.67 2.25 22.89
CA TRP A 106 27.15 0.91 22.47
C TRP A 106 26.23 -0.30 22.65
N ASP A 107 25.05 -0.15 23.25
CA ASP A 107 24.03 -1.18 23.44
C ASP A 107 22.90 -0.97 22.43
N TYR A 108 22.87 -1.81 21.42
CA TYR A 108 21.91 -1.73 20.32
C TYR A 108 20.68 -2.64 20.51
N ARG A 109 20.57 -3.35 21.63
CA ARG A 109 19.53 -4.37 21.85
C ARG A 109 18.12 -3.83 21.66
N LEU A 110 17.83 -2.64 22.14
CA LEU A 110 16.50 -2.03 22.01
C LEU A 110 16.08 -1.81 20.55
N ALA A 111 17.03 -1.55 19.66
CA ALA A 111 16.75 -1.40 18.22
C ALA A 111 16.54 -2.74 17.51
N PHE A 112 16.89 -3.86 18.16
CA PHE A 112 16.80 -5.21 17.58
C PHE A 112 15.72 -6.09 18.22
N THR A 113 14.75 -5.52 18.90
CA THR A 113 13.61 -6.25 19.48
C THR A 113 12.68 -6.87 18.44
N GLY A 114 12.89 -6.57 17.16
CA GLY A 114 12.04 -7.00 16.04
C GLY A 114 10.77 -6.17 15.87
N LEU A 115 10.58 -5.11 16.67
CA LEU A 115 9.58 -4.08 16.42
C LEU A 115 10.06 -3.08 15.37
N PRO A 116 9.16 -2.44 14.61
CA PRO A 116 9.48 -1.27 13.82
C PRO A 116 10.15 -0.20 14.69
N THR A 117 11.35 0.23 14.31
CA THR A 117 12.15 1.11 15.16
C THR A 117 12.62 2.34 14.40
N ILE A 118 12.48 3.52 15.02
CA ILE A 118 13.03 4.78 14.51
C ILE A 118 14.10 5.26 15.49
N VAL A 119 15.31 5.48 14.99
CA VAL A 119 16.41 6.07 15.75
C VAL A 119 16.60 7.51 15.28
N VAL A 120 16.39 8.44 16.21
CA VAL A 120 16.51 9.88 15.98
C VAL A 120 17.77 10.39 16.65
N TYR A 121 18.62 11.05 15.91
CA TYR A 121 19.83 11.67 16.42
C TYR A 121 19.86 13.17 16.13
N ASN A 122 20.55 13.91 16.99
CA ASN A 122 20.75 15.33 16.76
C ASN A 122 21.71 15.55 15.61
N LEU A 123 21.54 16.64 14.89
CA LEU A 123 22.32 16.99 13.70
C LEU A 123 23.85 16.91 13.89
N PHE A 124 24.35 17.15 15.10
CA PHE A 124 25.78 17.18 15.40
C PHE A 124 26.31 15.91 16.10
N GLU A 125 25.49 14.86 16.25
CA GLU A 125 25.87 13.58 16.87
C GLU A 125 26.09 12.46 15.84
N PHE A 126 26.46 12.83 14.64
CA PHE A 126 26.50 11.91 13.48
C PHE A 126 27.45 10.72 13.62
N MET A 127 28.50 10.84 14.41
CA MET A 127 29.47 9.75 14.57
C MET A 127 28.88 8.55 15.32
N ASP A 128 27.98 8.78 16.23
CA ASP A 128 27.38 7.73 17.05
C ASP A 128 26.14 7.09 16.39
N ALA A 129 25.55 7.78 15.42
CA ALA A 129 24.43 7.25 14.65
C ALA A 129 24.88 6.31 13.50
N GLN A 130 26.16 6.31 13.14
CA GLN A 130 26.64 5.53 12.01
C GLN A 130 26.34 4.03 12.11
N PRO A 131 26.44 3.35 13.25
CA PRO A 131 26.05 1.95 13.36
C PRO A 131 24.58 1.72 12.98
N TYR A 132 23.66 2.57 13.43
CA TYR A 132 22.25 2.48 13.07
C TYR A 132 22.03 2.78 11.60
N TYR A 133 22.75 3.74 11.05
CA TYR A 133 22.70 4.04 9.62
C TYR A 133 23.11 2.82 8.80
N LEU A 134 24.22 2.17 9.11
CA LEU A 134 24.69 0.96 8.44
C LEU A 134 23.66 -0.19 8.55
N PHE A 135 23.06 -0.37 9.72
CA PHE A 135 21.98 -1.34 9.90
C PHE A 135 20.75 -0.97 9.08
N ALA A 136 20.38 0.31 9.04
CA ALA A 136 19.21 0.79 8.32
C ALA A 136 19.41 0.73 6.80
N THR A 137 20.57 1.08 6.28
CA THR A 137 20.85 1.08 4.83
C THR A 137 21.16 -0.31 4.29
N GLY A 138 21.61 -1.20 5.14
CA GLY A 138 21.92 -2.57 4.75
C GLY A 138 23.10 -2.68 3.79
N GLU A 139 24.08 -1.77 3.90
CA GLU A 139 25.11 -1.57 2.88
C GLU A 139 25.94 -2.80 2.59
N THR A 140 26.36 -3.56 3.60
CA THR A 140 26.94 -4.89 3.31
C THR A 140 26.63 -5.89 4.42
N ASP A 141 26.45 -7.16 4.08
CA ASP A 141 26.30 -8.23 5.06
C ASP A 141 27.56 -8.40 5.91
N GLN A 142 28.74 -8.11 5.34
CA GLN A 142 30.01 -8.21 6.03
C GLN A 142 30.15 -7.13 7.10
N GLU A 143 29.80 -5.89 6.78
CA GLU A 143 29.83 -4.77 7.74
C GLU A 143 28.80 -4.98 8.85
N ARG A 144 27.60 -5.43 8.50
CA ARG A 144 26.58 -5.82 9.48
C ARG A 144 27.07 -6.92 10.44
N ASN A 145 27.75 -7.94 9.94
CA ASN A 145 28.26 -9.01 10.77
C ASN A 145 29.38 -8.55 11.72
N VAL A 146 30.25 -7.64 11.25
CA VAL A 146 31.28 -7.03 12.10
C VAL A 146 30.63 -6.23 13.24
N LEU A 147 29.65 -5.38 12.91
CA LEU A 147 28.95 -4.56 13.90
C LEU A 147 28.11 -5.37 14.90
N ARG A 148 27.59 -6.53 14.48
CA ARG A 148 26.85 -7.46 15.33
C ARG A 148 27.73 -8.28 16.25
N GLY A 149 29.07 -8.16 16.17
CA GLY A 149 29.97 -8.97 16.96
C GLY A 149 29.83 -10.48 16.72
N GLY A 150 29.35 -10.89 15.54
CA GLY A 150 29.09 -12.29 15.19
C GLY A 150 27.81 -12.87 15.83
N THR A 151 26.95 -12.07 16.43
CA THR A 151 25.63 -12.52 16.91
C THR A 151 24.59 -12.41 15.78
N ASP A 152 23.73 -13.45 15.66
CA ASP A 152 22.59 -13.42 14.76
C ASP A 152 21.49 -12.54 15.37
N TYR A 153 21.48 -11.26 15.02
CA TYR A 153 20.32 -10.42 15.29
C TYR A 153 19.23 -10.70 14.25
N PRO A 154 17.96 -10.70 14.66
CA PRO A 154 16.86 -10.76 13.70
C PRO A 154 16.93 -9.59 12.73
N GLU A 155 16.24 -9.72 11.60
CA GLU A 155 16.20 -8.71 10.54
C GLU A 155 16.00 -7.31 11.10
N THR A 156 16.84 -6.37 10.66
CA THR A 156 16.80 -4.99 11.16
C THR A 156 15.59 -4.26 10.63
N ARG A 157 14.70 -3.84 11.54
CA ARG A 157 13.49 -3.05 11.24
C ARG A 157 13.70 -1.59 11.64
N ILE A 158 14.83 -1.02 11.25
CA ILE A 158 15.29 0.28 11.72
C ILE A 158 15.25 1.30 10.59
N LEU A 159 14.65 2.46 10.87
CA LEU A 159 14.83 3.71 10.13
C LEU A 159 15.56 4.71 10.99
N THR A 160 16.35 5.57 10.35
CA THR A 160 17.02 6.69 11.04
C THR A 160 16.39 8.01 10.64
N ALA A 161 16.35 8.95 11.58
CA ALA A 161 15.95 10.33 11.35
C ALA A 161 16.91 11.30 12.02
N THR A 162 17.02 12.50 11.48
CA THR A 162 17.78 13.59 12.09
C THR A 162 16.82 14.66 12.57
N LEU A 163 17.12 15.32 13.66
CA LEU A 163 16.26 16.34 14.25
C LEU A 163 17.00 17.64 14.56
N ASP A 164 16.42 18.78 14.20
CA ASP A 164 16.84 20.13 14.59
C ASP A 164 15.62 21.00 14.94
N ARG A 165 15.14 20.89 16.17
CA ARG A 165 13.94 21.63 16.61
C ARG A 165 14.20 23.07 17.02
N ARG A 166 15.47 23.46 17.24
CA ARG A 166 15.83 24.85 17.54
C ARG A 166 16.24 25.67 16.31
N ASN A 167 16.07 25.13 15.12
CA ASN A 167 16.36 25.82 13.86
C ASN A 167 17.82 26.33 13.80
N VAL A 168 18.77 25.52 14.26
CA VAL A 168 20.21 25.80 14.14
C VAL A 168 20.59 25.81 12.67
N CYS A 169 19.94 25.00 11.85
CA CYS A 169 19.91 25.09 10.39
C CYS A 169 18.93 26.18 9.93
N ALA A 170 18.85 26.39 8.62
CA ALA A 170 17.76 27.19 8.05
C ALA A 170 16.39 26.60 8.49
N PRO A 171 15.38 27.43 8.83
CA PRO A 171 14.08 26.95 9.31
C PRO A 171 13.43 25.91 8.40
N SER A 172 13.55 26.06 7.08
CA SER A 172 13.01 25.09 6.11
C SER A 172 13.68 23.71 6.18
N VAL A 173 14.97 23.67 6.55
CA VAL A 173 15.72 22.40 6.70
C VAL A 173 15.30 21.72 8.01
N SER A 174 15.17 22.48 9.10
CA SER A 174 14.71 21.97 10.39
C SER A 174 13.28 21.44 10.33
N GLU A 175 12.40 22.11 9.59
CA GLU A 175 11.03 21.64 9.35
C GLU A 175 11.01 20.38 8.48
N ALA A 176 11.84 20.30 7.45
CA ALA A 176 11.96 19.10 6.62
C ALA A 176 12.43 17.88 7.42
N MET A 177 13.38 18.05 8.35
CA MET A 177 13.81 16.98 9.26
C MET A 177 12.68 16.52 10.18
N PHE A 178 11.91 17.44 10.72
CA PHE A 178 10.76 17.09 11.56
C PHE A 178 9.67 16.36 10.76
N ASN A 179 9.36 16.84 9.58
CA ASN A 179 8.38 16.20 8.69
C ASN A 179 8.82 14.78 8.26
N ASP A 180 10.12 14.56 8.05
CA ASP A 180 10.67 13.22 7.78
C ASP A 180 10.48 12.28 8.99
N LEU A 181 10.68 12.77 10.22
CA LEU A 181 10.42 11.99 11.43
C LEU A 181 8.92 11.67 11.57
N VAL A 182 8.06 12.66 11.43
CA VAL A 182 6.60 12.49 11.49
C VAL A 182 6.14 11.47 10.44
N TYR A 183 6.63 11.59 9.22
CA TYR A 183 6.35 10.62 8.16
C TYR A 183 6.73 9.19 8.56
N LYS A 184 7.92 8.97 9.15
CA LYS A 184 8.36 7.65 9.60
C LYS A 184 7.51 7.09 10.75
N ILE A 185 7.03 7.95 11.64
CA ILE A 185 6.07 7.58 12.70
C ILE A 185 4.75 7.12 12.06
N TYR A 186 4.27 7.83 11.04
CA TYR A 186 3.07 7.39 10.31
C TYR A 186 3.23 6.06 9.57
N LEU A 187 4.45 5.64 9.21
CA LEU A 187 4.67 4.28 8.70
C LEU A 187 4.45 3.22 9.79
N ILE A 188 4.84 3.49 11.05
CA ILE A 188 4.54 2.58 12.17
C ILE A 188 3.03 2.49 12.38
N ARG A 189 2.33 3.62 12.36
CA ARG A 189 0.87 3.67 12.41
C ARG A 189 0.23 2.85 11.27
N ALA A 190 0.69 3.04 10.04
CA ALA A 190 0.20 2.26 8.90
C ALA A 190 0.42 0.74 9.08
N ILE A 191 1.51 0.33 9.74
CA ILE A 191 1.75 -1.08 10.10
C ILE A 191 0.77 -1.55 11.19
N HIS A 192 0.45 -0.71 12.17
CA HIS A 192 -0.54 -1.01 13.18
C HIS A 192 -1.93 -1.23 12.55
N GLU A 193 -2.40 -0.30 11.72
CA GLU A 193 -3.67 -0.43 10.99
C GLU A 193 -3.68 -1.65 10.07
N LEU A 194 -2.56 -1.92 9.38
CA LEU A 194 -2.42 -3.11 8.54
C LEU A 194 -2.60 -4.41 9.33
N ARG A 195 -2.05 -4.48 10.55
CA ARG A 195 -2.15 -5.66 11.42
C ARG A 195 -3.58 -5.96 11.88
N GLN A 196 -4.44 -4.97 11.87
CA GLN A 196 -5.85 -5.11 12.24
C GLN A 196 -6.73 -5.39 11.01
N THR A 197 -6.19 -5.24 9.80
CA THR A 197 -6.95 -5.35 8.55
C THR A 197 -7.51 -6.76 8.34
N ARG A 198 -8.79 -6.81 8.00
CA ARG A 198 -9.55 -8.01 7.63
C ARG A 198 -10.02 -7.90 6.19
N ILE A 199 -9.72 -8.91 5.38
CA ILE A 199 -10.05 -8.96 3.95
C ILE A 199 -11.17 -9.97 3.73
N LEU A 200 -12.35 -9.51 3.33
CA LEU A 200 -13.40 -10.37 2.81
C LEU A 200 -12.93 -10.96 1.47
N MET A 201 -12.94 -12.28 1.35
CA MET A 201 -12.59 -12.96 0.13
C MET A 201 -13.74 -13.84 -0.34
N VAL A 202 -14.49 -13.39 -1.35
CA VAL A 202 -15.58 -14.17 -1.91
C VAL A 202 -15.01 -15.19 -2.88
N LYS A 203 -15.09 -16.47 -2.51
CA LYS A 203 -14.53 -17.63 -3.22
C LYS A 203 -15.66 -18.47 -3.79
N ARG A 204 -15.37 -19.16 -4.89
CA ARG A 204 -16.28 -20.15 -5.45
C ARG A 204 -16.54 -21.29 -4.46
N ASP A 205 -15.45 -21.82 -3.90
CA ASP A 205 -15.44 -22.88 -2.90
C ASP A 205 -14.04 -22.95 -2.24
N SER A 206 -13.88 -23.85 -1.27
CA SER A 206 -12.64 -24.02 -0.52
C SER A 206 -11.44 -24.47 -1.38
N SER A 207 -11.67 -25.00 -2.57
CA SER A 207 -10.60 -25.47 -3.48
C SER A 207 -10.00 -24.36 -4.32
N GLU A 208 -10.59 -23.16 -4.37
CA GLU A 208 -10.04 -22.04 -5.13
C GLU A 208 -8.69 -21.61 -4.54
N THR A 209 -7.68 -21.60 -5.40
CA THR A 209 -6.31 -21.25 -5.00
C THR A 209 -6.20 -19.78 -4.65
N ILE A 210 -5.52 -19.49 -3.54
CA ILE A 210 -5.21 -18.14 -3.07
C ILE A 210 -3.76 -17.84 -3.41
N ALA A 211 -3.50 -17.03 -4.42
CA ALA A 211 -2.14 -16.57 -4.75
C ALA A 211 -2.14 -15.51 -5.84
N SER A 212 -1.12 -14.66 -5.87
CA SER A 212 -0.82 -13.76 -6.99
C SER A 212 -0.48 -14.50 -8.29
N VAL A 213 -0.05 -15.73 -8.20
CA VAL A 213 0.24 -16.64 -9.32
C VAL A 213 -0.99 -17.48 -9.64
N ASN A 214 -2.13 -16.88 -9.86
CA ASN A 214 -3.28 -17.63 -10.37
C ASN A 214 -3.29 -17.58 -11.89
N TYR A 215 -2.45 -18.37 -12.49
CA TYR A 215 -2.34 -18.45 -13.92
C TYR A 215 -3.19 -19.60 -14.45
N ARG A 216 -4.39 -19.31 -14.95
CA ARG A 216 -5.28 -20.30 -15.60
C ARG A 216 -5.41 -21.61 -14.81
N GLY A 217 -6.55 -22.12 -14.57
CA GLY A 217 -6.90 -23.26 -13.71
C GLY A 217 -6.00 -24.51 -13.69
N ASP A 218 -5.03 -24.57 -14.62
CA ASP A 218 -4.10 -25.70 -14.76
C ASP A 218 -2.89 -25.62 -13.81
N TYR A 219 -2.64 -24.48 -13.17
CA TYR A 219 -1.47 -24.32 -12.27
C TYR A 219 -1.72 -24.82 -10.86
N ASN A 220 -2.96 -25.07 -10.47
CA ASN A 220 -3.27 -25.64 -9.17
C ASN A 220 -2.52 -26.97 -8.92
N GLN A 221 -2.22 -27.70 -9.98
CA GLN A 221 -1.42 -28.95 -9.89
C GLN A 221 0.04 -28.73 -9.46
N TYR A 222 0.57 -27.51 -9.59
CA TYR A 222 1.96 -27.20 -9.20
C TYR A 222 2.07 -26.67 -7.76
N PHE A 223 0.94 -26.34 -7.13
CA PHE A 223 0.93 -25.94 -5.74
C PHE A 223 0.84 -27.15 -4.82
N PRO A 224 1.58 -27.16 -3.72
CA PRO A 224 1.43 -28.21 -2.73
C PRO A 224 0.01 -28.19 -2.13
N PRO A 225 -0.52 -29.32 -1.66
CA PRO A 225 -1.89 -29.40 -1.14
C PRO A 225 -2.20 -28.42 0.01
N ASP A 226 -1.17 -28.00 0.74
CA ASP A 226 -1.28 -27.06 1.86
C ASP A 226 -1.02 -25.60 1.46
N HIS A 227 -0.97 -25.28 0.17
CA HIS A 227 -0.60 -23.95 -0.34
C HIS A 227 -1.47 -22.84 0.26
N ASN A 228 -2.79 -22.98 0.19
CA ASN A 228 -3.70 -21.97 0.71
C ASN A 228 -3.50 -21.73 2.20
N ALA A 229 -3.36 -22.80 2.98
CA ALA A 229 -3.12 -22.69 4.42
C ALA A 229 -1.77 -22.02 4.73
N ARG A 230 -0.74 -22.32 3.96
CA ARG A 230 0.57 -21.65 4.07
C ARG A 230 0.48 -20.19 3.72
N PHE A 231 -0.24 -19.84 2.66
CA PHE A 231 -0.41 -18.47 2.21
C PHE A 231 -1.14 -17.63 3.27
N VAL A 232 -2.30 -18.10 3.74
CA VAL A 232 -3.08 -17.41 4.79
C VAL A 232 -2.26 -17.22 6.06
N ARG A 233 -1.57 -18.29 6.50
CA ARG A 233 -0.68 -18.19 7.66
C ARG A 233 0.43 -17.17 7.46
N ARG A 234 1.06 -17.12 6.28
CA ARG A 234 2.14 -16.20 5.99
C ARG A 234 1.65 -14.74 5.93
N MET A 235 0.46 -14.50 5.41
CA MET A 235 -0.20 -13.19 5.47
C MET A 235 -0.36 -12.72 6.92
N LYS A 236 -0.84 -13.60 7.80
CA LYS A 236 -0.99 -13.28 9.22
C LYS A 236 0.35 -13.07 9.94
N GLU A 237 1.35 -13.90 9.68
CA GLU A 237 2.67 -13.82 10.32
C GLU A 237 3.44 -12.54 9.94
N LEU A 238 3.44 -12.18 8.65
CA LEU A 238 4.22 -11.02 8.16
C LEU A 238 3.50 -9.69 8.36
N PHE A 239 2.20 -9.67 8.10
CA PHE A 239 1.43 -8.43 7.99
C PHE A 239 0.34 -8.28 9.05
N GLY A 240 0.03 -9.32 9.80
CA GLY A 240 -1.09 -9.36 10.72
C GLY A 240 -2.46 -9.49 10.06
N VAL A 241 -2.52 -9.41 8.74
CA VAL A 241 -3.77 -9.40 7.96
C VAL A 241 -4.53 -10.72 8.07
N GLU A 242 -5.82 -10.64 8.30
CA GLU A 242 -6.73 -11.77 8.31
C GLU A 242 -7.51 -11.88 7.00
N ILE A 243 -7.53 -13.07 6.40
CA ILE A 243 -8.35 -13.38 5.24
C ILE A 243 -9.60 -14.09 5.73
N VAL A 244 -10.77 -13.51 5.45
CA VAL A 244 -12.09 -14.03 5.79
C VAL A 244 -12.74 -14.61 4.53
N PRO A 245 -12.66 -15.92 4.31
CA PRO A 245 -13.24 -16.54 3.12
C PRO A 245 -14.75 -16.68 3.26
N VAL A 246 -15.49 -16.29 2.22
CA VAL A 246 -16.92 -16.42 2.08
C VAL A 246 -17.21 -17.15 0.77
N GLU A 247 -18.14 -18.09 0.78
CA GLU A 247 -18.53 -18.83 -0.42
C GLU A 247 -19.46 -18.01 -1.32
N ALA A 248 -19.35 -18.22 -2.63
CA ALA A 248 -20.15 -17.49 -3.62
C ALA A 248 -21.65 -17.63 -3.41
N GLU A 249 -22.12 -18.72 -2.80
CA GLU A 249 -23.54 -18.92 -2.48
C GLU A 249 -24.06 -17.84 -1.53
N GLU A 250 -23.26 -17.43 -0.51
CA GLU A 250 -23.65 -16.34 0.39
C GLU A 250 -23.75 -15.00 -0.36
N PHE A 251 -22.85 -14.76 -1.30
CA PHE A 251 -22.95 -13.58 -2.17
C PHE A 251 -24.24 -13.62 -3.02
N TYR A 252 -24.60 -14.77 -3.60
CA TYR A 252 -25.84 -14.87 -4.38
C TYR A 252 -27.08 -14.64 -3.53
N GLN A 253 -27.08 -15.12 -2.30
CA GLN A 253 -28.18 -14.87 -1.35
C GLN A 253 -28.26 -13.38 -0.97
N ALA A 254 -27.12 -12.75 -0.68
CA ALA A 254 -27.07 -11.31 -0.40
C ALA A 254 -27.54 -10.50 -1.60
N TYR A 255 -27.08 -10.85 -2.82
CA TYR A 255 -27.50 -10.21 -4.05
C TYR A 255 -29.01 -10.34 -4.30
N ALA A 256 -29.58 -11.55 -4.15
CA ALA A 256 -31.01 -11.80 -4.35
C ALA A 256 -31.90 -10.98 -3.39
N ASN A 257 -31.42 -10.78 -2.17
CA ASN A 257 -32.15 -10.05 -1.11
C ASN A 257 -31.88 -8.53 -1.14
N MET A 258 -30.99 -8.04 -2.01
CA MET A 258 -30.66 -6.63 -2.08
C MET A 258 -31.82 -5.81 -2.66
N ASP A 259 -32.09 -4.68 -2.05
CA ASP A 259 -33.11 -3.72 -2.48
C ASP A 259 -32.79 -3.16 -3.87
N VAL A 260 -33.67 -3.44 -4.83
CA VAL A 260 -33.52 -3.03 -6.23
C VAL A 260 -33.57 -1.50 -6.36
N GLY A 261 -34.46 -0.82 -5.59
CA GLY A 261 -34.57 0.62 -5.65
C GLY A 261 -33.30 1.34 -5.19
N LYS A 262 -32.66 0.83 -4.11
CA LYS A 262 -31.33 1.36 -3.71
C LYS A 262 -30.26 1.13 -4.77
N ALA A 263 -30.27 -0.02 -5.44
CA ALA A 263 -29.34 -0.29 -6.53
C ALA A 263 -29.55 0.65 -7.72
N GLU A 264 -30.80 0.95 -8.06
CA GLU A 264 -31.15 1.93 -9.10
C GLU A 264 -30.67 3.34 -8.72
N GLU A 265 -30.87 3.79 -7.48
CA GLU A 265 -30.37 5.08 -6.99
C GLU A 265 -28.85 5.21 -7.12
N VAL A 266 -28.10 4.14 -6.77
CA VAL A 266 -26.65 4.10 -6.94
C VAL A 266 -26.26 4.16 -8.42
N ALA A 267 -26.92 3.38 -9.24
CA ALA A 267 -26.67 3.33 -10.70
C ALA A 267 -26.95 4.70 -11.36
N GLU A 268 -28.08 5.34 -11.01
CA GLU A 268 -28.41 6.68 -11.49
C GLU A 268 -27.37 7.73 -11.08
N LYS A 269 -26.86 7.64 -9.86
CA LYS A 269 -25.77 8.51 -9.41
C LYS A 269 -24.52 8.31 -10.26
N TRP A 270 -24.10 7.06 -10.48
CA TRP A 270 -22.91 6.77 -11.29
C TRP A 270 -23.07 7.24 -12.74
N MET A 271 -24.25 7.03 -13.34
CA MET A 271 -24.54 7.50 -14.70
C MET A 271 -24.56 9.04 -14.79
N ARG A 272 -25.14 9.71 -13.82
CA ARG A 272 -25.19 11.17 -13.79
C ARG A 272 -23.81 11.83 -13.64
N ASP A 273 -22.94 11.19 -12.84
CA ASP A 273 -21.60 11.71 -12.54
C ASP A 273 -20.58 11.35 -13.66
N ALA A 274 -20.93 10.42 -14.56
CA ALA A 274 -20.08 10.01 -15.68
C ALA A 274 -20.05 11.09 -16.79
N ARG A 275 -18.88 11.21 -17.45
CA ARG A 275 -18.75 12.01 -18.67
C ARG A 275 -19.56 11.42 -19.83
N GLU A 276 -19.58 10.09 -19.91
CA GLU A 276 -20.22 9.33 -20.96
C GLU A 276 -20.67 7.96 -20.44
N VAL A 277 -21.80 7.47 -20.95
CA VAL A 277 -22.36 6.17 -20.58
C VAL A 277 -22.64 5.38 -21.85
N GLU A 278 -21.88 4.32 -22.08
CA GLU A 278 -22.01 3.39 -23.21
C GLU A 278 -22.74 2.09 -22.82
N ALA A 279 -22.61 1.66 -21.55
CA ALA A 279 -23.29 0.47 -21.05
C ALA A 279 -24.78 0.75 -20.81
N SER A 280 -25.61 -0.30 -20.87
CA SER A 280 -27.03 -0.13 -20.58
C SER A 280 -27.31 0.17 -19.11
N GLY A 281 -28.39 0.93 -18.85
CA GLY A 281 -28.81 1.23 -17.47
C GLY A 281 -29.12 -0.03 -16.66
N GLU A 282 -29.64 -1.09 -17.30
CA GLU A 282 -29.89 -2.39 -16.69
C GLU A 282 -28.59 -3.04 -16.18
N GLU A 283 -27.53 -3.06 -16.99
CA GLU A 283 -26.23 -3.62 -16.60
C GLU A 283 -25.57 -2.80 -15.48
N ILE A 284 -25.73 -1.48 -15.50
CA ILE A 284 -25.21 -0.60 -14.45
C ILE A 284 -25.97 -0.84 -13.14
N SER A 285 -27.30 -0.96 -13.16
CA SER A 285 -28.13 -1.30 -11.99
C SER A 285 -27.76 -2.69 -11.43
N ARG A 286 -27.52 -3.66 -12.30
CA ARG A 286 -27.08 -5.01 -11.90
C ARG A 286 -25.72 -4.95 -11.20
N THR A 287 -24.78 -4.17 -11.71
CA THR A 287 -23.47 -3.95 -11.08
C THR A 287 -23.60 -3.19 -9.74
N ALA A 288 -24.47 -2.20 -9.67
CA ALA A 288 -24.74 -1.47 -8.43
C ALA A 288 -25.34 -2.39 -7.34
N ARG A 289 -26.27 -3.27 -7.74
CA ARG A 289 -26.84 -4.26 -6.83
C ARG A 289 -25.79 -5.26 -6.31
N ALA A 290 -24.88 -5.70 -7.17
CA ALA A 290 -23.75 -6.56 -6.77
C ALA A 290 -22.79 -5.86 -5.82
N TYR A 291 -22.46 -4.59 -6.10
CA TYR A 291 -21.67 -3.76 -5.19
C TYR A 291 -22.30 -3.69 -3.77
N LEU A 292 -23.59 -3.39 -3.70
CA LEU A 292 -24.30 -3.33 -2.41
C LEU A 292 -24.31 -4.68 -1.68
N ALA A 293 -24.41 -5.79 -2.42
CA ALA A 293 -24.35 -7.13 -1.84
C ALA A 293 -22.94 -7.45 -1.26
N PHE A 294 -21.88 -7.06 -1.97
CA PHE A 294 -20.51 -7.18 -1.45
C PHE A 294 -20.29 -6.31 -0.20
N ASP A 295 -20.80 -5.07 -0.21
CA ASP A 295 -20.64 -4.16 0.94
C ASP A 295 -21.40 -4.68 2.16
N ALA A 296 -22.60 -5.23 1.96
CA ALA A 296 -23.35 -5.86 3.04
C ALA A 296 -22.65 -7.09 3.65
N LEU A 297 -22.00 -7.91 2.82
CA LEU A 297 -21.18 -9.01 3.32
C LEU A 297 -19.93 -8.51 4.04
N ARG A 298 -19.24 -7.49 3.47
CA ARG A 298 -18.07 -6.87 4.10
C ARG A 298 -18.43 -6.36 5.51
N GLU A 299 -19.54 -5.66 5.65
CA GLU A 299 -20.04 -5.17 6.95
C GLU A 299 -20.43 -6.31 7.88
N MET A 300 -21.13 -7.32 7.37
CA MET A 300 -21.57 -8.49 8.16
C MET A 300 -20.38 -9.25 8.78
N TYR A 301 -19.28 -9.36 8.04
CA TYR A 301 -18.06 -10.06 8.46
C TYR A 301 -17.04 -9.14 9.11
N ASP A 302 -17.37 -7.86 9.30
CA ASP A 302 -16.49 -6.84 9.89
C ASP A 302 -15.13 -6.81 9.18
N CYS A 303 -15.15 -6.58 7.86
CA CYS A 303 -13.96 -6.54 7.02
C CYS A 303 -13.69 -5.13 6.48
N ASP A 304 -12.40 -4.77 6.36
CA ASP A 304 -11.94 -3.45 5.91
C ASP A 304 -11.80 -3.36 4.40
N ALA A 305 -11.55 -4.49 3.76
CA ALA A 305 -11.32 -4.62 2.33
C ALA A 305 -12.03 -5.85 1.76
N MET A 306 -12.17 -5.91 0.44
CA MET A 306 -12.81 -7.05 -0.18
C MET A 306 -12.12 -7.48 -1.47
N SER A 307 -12.19 -8.78 -1.76
CA SER A 307 -11.72 -9.40 -2.98
C SER A 307 -12.73 -10.39 -3.51
N THR A 308 -12.86 -10.46 -4.82
CA THR A 308 -13.68 -11.48 -5.49
C THR A 308 -13.08 -11.81 -6.85
N HIS A 309 -13.37 -13.01 -7.36
CA HIS A 309 -12.98 -13.38 -8.71
C HIS A 309 -14.19 -13.31 -9.63
N ILE A 310 -14.02 -12.70 -10.82
CA ILE A 310 -15.08 -12.57 -11.82
C ILE A 310 -15.79 -13.89 -12.10
N ARG A 311 -15.05 -14.99 -12.27
CA ARG A 311 -15.62 -16.31 -12.55
C ARG A 311 -16.42 -16.89 -11.40
N THR A 312 -16.11 -16.47 -10.17
CA THR A 312 -16.84 -16.87 -8.98
C THR A 312 -18.24 -16.28 -9.01
N VAL A 313 -18.35 -14.97 -9.21
CA VAL A 313 -19.62 -14.23 -9.13
C VAL A 313 -20.44 -14.29 -10.42
N ALA A 314 -19.81 -14.43 -11.57
CA ALA A 314 -20.50 -14.59 -12.86
C ALA A 314 -20.89 -16.04 -13.16
N GLY A 315 -20.70 -16.97 -12.23
CA GLY A 315 -20.89 -18.41 -12.47
C GLY A 315 -22.33 -18.88 -12.48
N SER A 316 -23.30 -18.15 -11.90
CA SER A 316 -24.68 -18.58 -11.81
C SER A 316 -25.69 -17.43 -11.72
N GLY A 317 -26.97 -17.77 -11.80
CA GLY A 317 -28.08 -16.82 -11.69
C GLY A 317 -28.11 -15.79 -12.81
N GLU A 318 -28.66 -14.63 -12.52
CA GLU A 318 -28.75 -13.50 -13.47
C GLU A 318 -27.42 -12.81 -13.76
N LEU A 319 -26.37 -13.08 -12.95
CA LEU A 319 -25.00 -12.60 -13.18
C LEU A 319 -24.21 -13.50 -14.12
N LYS A 320 -24.78 -14.65 -14.49
CA LYS A 320 -24.09 -15.62 -15.35
C LYS A 320 -23.66 -14.98 -16.68
N ASP A 321 -22.35 -15.07 -16.94
CA ASP A 321 -21.73 -14.65 -18.19
C ASP A 321 -21.84 -13.13 -18.50
N ARG A 322 -22.28 -12.32 -17.52
CA ARG A 322 -22.59 -10.89 -17.75
C ARG A 322 -21.99 -9.91 -16.78
N PHE A 323 -21.34 -10.38 -15.71
CA PHE A 323 -20.92 -9.51 -14.63
C PHE A 323 -19.42 -9.27 -14.60
N TRP A 324 -19.04 -7.98 -14.52
CA TRP A 324 -17.69 -7.53 -14.20
C TRP A 324 -17.75 -6.54 -13.04
N PRO A 325 -17.00 -6.76 -11.96
CA PRO A 325 -17.16 -5.97 -10.73
C PRO A 325 -16.51 -4.57 -10.79
N GLY A 326 -15.64 -4.31 -11.78
CA GLY A 326 -14.75 -3.13 -11.82
C GLY A 326 -15.43 -1.80 -11.55
N LEU A 327 -16.62 -1.54 -12.12
CA LEU A 327 -17.36 -0.31 -11.89
C LEU A 327 -17.72 -0.14 -10.39
N GLY A 328 -18.22 -1.19 -9.75
CA GLY A 328 -18.58 -1.17 -8.33
C GLY A 328 -17.36 -1.05 -7.41
N LEU A 329 -16.25 -1.70 -7.77
CA LEU A 329 -15.01 -1.62 -7.01
C LEU A 329 -14.45 -0.20 -6.99
N GLU A 330 -14.42 0.46 -8.14
CA GLU A 330 -13.83 1.79 -8.27
C GLU A 330 -14.76 2.90 -7.74
N LEU A 331 -16.03 2.91 -8.15
CA LEU A 331 -16.98 3.97 -7.76
C LEU A 331 -17.65 3.71 -6.41
N GLY A 332 -17.81 2.45 -6.03
CA GLY A 332 -18.44 2.06 -4.77
C GLY A 332 -17.46 2.04 -3.61
N PHE A 333 -16.37 1.29 -3.72
CA PHE A 333 -15.43 1.06 -2.63
C PHE A 333 -14.28 2.07 -2.62
N LYS A 334 -13.46 2.16 -3.67
CA LYS A 334 -12.25 3.00 -3.65
C LYS A 334 -12.52 4.49 -3.48
N THR A 335 -13.67 5.01 -3.94
CA THR A 335 -14.07 6.39 -3.66
C THR A 335 -14.44 6.66 -2.20
N ARG A 336 -14.64 5.61 -1.41
CA ARG A 336 -14.89 5.64 0.03
C ARG A 336 -13.63 5.29 0.85
N GLY A 337 -12.48 5.10 0.19
CA GLY A 337 -11.24 4.68 0.86
C GLY A 337 -11.12 3.18 1.11
N ILE A 338 -12.13 2.38 0.75
CA ILE A 338 -12.14 0.92 0.94
C ILE A 338 -11.41 0.28 -0.24
N GLN A 339 -10.34 -0.47 0.01
CA GLN A 339 -9.61 -1.13 -1.06
C GLN A 339 -10.33 -2.41 -1.49
N ALA A 340 -10.41 -2.61 -2.81
CA ALA A 340 -11.19 -3.71 -3.36
C ALA A 340 -10.64 -4.18 -4.70
N ALA A 341 -10.56 -5.51 -4.90
CA ALA A 341 -9.96 -6.14 -6.07
C ALA A 341 -10.90 -7.10 -6.78
N CYS A 342 -10.87 -7.14 -8.10
CA CYS A 342 -11.74 -8.01 -8.90
C CYS A 342 -11.20 -9.42 -9.13
N GLN A 343 -10.03 -9.72 -8.61
CA GLN A 343 -9.43 -11.05 -8.61
C GLN A 343 -8.97 -11.43 -7.20
N ASN A 344 -9.07 -12.70 -6.87
CA ASN A 344 -8.71 -13.21 -5.55
C ASN A 344 -7.19 -13.35 -5.40
N TYR A 345 -6.49 -12.21 -5.45
CA TYR A 345 -5.05 -12.07 -5.22
C TYR A 345 -4.83 -11.23 -3.96
N PRO A 346 -4.92 -11.84 -2.77
CA PRO A 346 -4.90 -11.07 -1.52
C PRO A 346 -3.57 -10.36 -1.26
N ASP A 347 -2.46 -10.82 -1.80
CA ASP A 347 -1.17 -10.13 -1.71
C ASP A 347 -1.10 -8.87 -2.60
N LEU A 348 -1.80 -8.84 -3.73
CA LEU A 348 -1.93 -7.61 -4.52
C LEU A 348 -2.92 -6.63 -3.88
N LEU A 349 -4.04 -7.12 -3.34
CA LEU A 349 -4.94 -6.29 -2.54
C LEU A 349 -4.23 -5.78 -1.28
N LEU A 350 -3.37 -6.57 -0.64
CA LEU A 350 -2.49 -6.13 0.43
C LEU A 350 -1.61 -4.96 -0.01
N ALA A 351 -1.03 -5.02 -1.23
CA ALA A 351 -0.27 -3.92 -1.77
C ALA A 351 -1.14 -2.66 -1.97
N GLU A 352 -2.38 -2.78 -2.47
CA GLU A 352 -3.32 -1.64 -2.54
C GLU A 352 -3.62 -1.05 -1.15
N ILE A 353 -3.86 -1.90 -0.13
CA ILE A 353 -4.09 -1.48 1.25
C ILE A 353 -2.86 -0.76 1.81
N MET A 354 -1.68 -1.36 1.71
CA MET A 354 -0.42 -0.73 2.14
C MET A 354 -0.19 0.61 1.43
N GLY A 355 -0.43 0.66 0.12
CA GLY A 355 -0.33 1.89 -0.67
C GLY A 355 -1.27 2.97 -0.16
N TYR A 356 -2.51 2.62 0.12
CA TYR A 356 -3.50 3.56 0.64
C TYR A 356 -3.15 4.06 2.05
N LEU A 357 -2.74 3.17 2.96
CA LEU A 357 -2.31 3.54 4.31
C LEU A 357 -1.08 4.46 4.32
N MET A 358 -0.13 4.27 3.39
CA MET A 358 1.04 5.13 3.26
C MET A 358 0.77 6.48 2.60
N THR A 359 -0.17 6.53 1.65
CA THR A 359 -0.25 7.67 0.71
C THR A 359 -1.62 8.34 0.67
N GLY A 360 -2.66 7.71 1.22
CA GLY A 360 -4.06 8.11 1.05
C GLY A 360 -4.57 7.94 -0.39
N ARG A 361 -3.80 7.31 -1.30
CA ARG A 361 -4.12 7.20 -2.73
C ARG A 361 -4.58 5.79 -3.08
N PRO A 362 -5.74 5.64 -3.71
CA PRO A 362 -6.16 4.35 -4.25
C PRO A 362 -5.25 3.96 -5.40
N SER A 363 -4.97 2.67 -5.51
CA SER A 363 -4.15 2.10 -6.58
C SER A 363 -5.00 1.34 -7.59
N MET A 364 -4.50 1.20 -8.81
CA MET A 364 -5.06 0.33 -9.82
C MET A 364 -4.31 -1.00 -9.81
N MET A 365 -5.01 -2.11 -9.65
CA MET A 365 -4.46 -3.44 -9.93
C MET A 365 -4.70 -3.81 -11.39
N GLY A 366 -3.75 -4.48 -12.04
CA GLY A 366 -3.97 -4.94 -13.42
C GLY A 366 -2.94 -5.93 -13.94
N ASP A 367 -3.31 -6.55 -15.06
CA ASP A 367 -2.41 -7.36 -15.87
C ASP A 367 -1.29 -6.48 -16.43
N TYR A 368 -0.08 -6.99 -16.35
CA TYR A 368 1.13 -6.28 -16.72
C TYR A 368 1.63 -6.70 -18.09
N MET A 369 1.76 -5.75 -18.99
CA MET A 369 2.27 -5.94 -20.35
C MET A 369 3.34 -4.90 -20.68
N TYR A 370 4.23 -5.22 -21.61
CA TYR A 370 5.16 -4.22 -22.13
C TYR A 370 5.22 -4.18 -23.64
N ASP A 371 5.45 -2.97 -24.12
CA ASP A 371 5.81 -2.68 -25.49
C ASP A 371 7.28 -2.25 -25.57
N VAL A 372 8.12 -3.18 -26.01
CA VAL A 372 9.58 -2.96 -26.11
C VAL A 372 9.95 -1.89 -27.14
N TYR A 373 9.12 -1.68 -28.16
CA TYR A 373 9.43 -0.72 -29.22
C TYR A 373 9.23 0.73 -28.75
N ASN A 374 8.19 0.96 -27.96
CA ASN A 374 7.88 2.27 -27.43
C ASN A 374 8.47 2.51 -26.04
N SER A 375 9.14 1.51 -25.45
CA SER A 375 9.60 1.54 -24.06
C SER A 375 8.48 1.90 -23.08
N THR A 376 7.29 1.32 -23.30
CA THR A 376 6.13 1.53 -22.45
C THR A 376 5.67 0.25 -21.81
N GLU A 377 5.15 0.39 -20.62
CA GLU A 377 4.37 -0.65 -19.97
C GLU A 377 2.90 -0.28 -19.93
N ILE A 378 2.07 -1.28 -19.94
CA ILE A 378 0.62 -1.17 -19.92
C ILE A 378 0.11 -2.02 -18.80
N LEU A 379 -0.53 -1.40 -17.82
CA LEU A 379 -1.32 -2.08 -16.80
C LEU A 379 -2.78 -1.99 -17.19
N LEU A 380 -3.47 -3.11 -17.32
CA LEU A 380 -4.84 -3.14 -17.79
C LEU A 380 -5.74 -4.00 -16.90
N HIS A 381 -6.96 -3.52 -16.64
CA HIS A 381 -7.95 -4.25 -15.84
C HIS A 381 -9.39 -3.80 -16.12
N CYS A 382 -10.36 -4.38 -15.40
CA CYS A 382 -11.77 -4.05 -15.52
C CYS A 382 -12.16 -2.71 -14.90
N GLY A 383 -11.30 -2.10 -14.10
CA GLY A 383 -11.51 -0.81 -13.43
C GLY A 383 -10.23 -0.03 -13.21
N ILE A 384 -10.39 1.27 -12.98
CA ILE A 384 -9.34 2.23 -12.66
C ILE A 384 -9.87 3.27 -11.68
N PRO A 385 -9.12 3.63 -10.62
CA PRO A 385 -9.51 4.67 -9.69
C PRO A 385 -9.73 6.02 -10.38
N VAL A 386 -10.88 6.64 -10.10
CA VAL A 386 -11.24 7.97 -10.63
C VAL A 386 -10.74 9.11 -9.74
N ASN A 387 -10.22 8.80 -8.56
CA ASN A 387 -9.64 9.72 -7.60
C ASN A 387 -8.18 9.38 -7.26
N PRO A 388 -7.27 9.26 -8.24
CA PRO A 388 -5.92 8.72 -8.03
C PRO A 388 -5.04 9.58 -7.12
N TRP A 389 -5.47 10.80 -6.79
CA TRP A 389 -4.78 11.69 -5.83
C TRP A 389 -5.14 11.41 -4.37
N GLY A 390 -6.19 10.59 -4.11
CA GLY A 390 -6.67 10.29 -2.76
C GLY A 390 -7.46 11.40 -2.08
N ASP A 391 -7.74 12.50 -2.78
CA ASP A 391 -8.54 13.64 -2.32
C ASP A 391 -9.89 13.72 -3.06
N ASP A 392 -10.61 14.81 -2.88
CA ASP A 392 -11.93 15.03 -3.50
C ASP A 392 -11.88 15.25 -5.03
N ARG A 393 -10.70 15.44 -5.60
CA ARG A 393 -10.54 15.56 -7.06
C ARG A 393 -10.90 14.25 -7.74
N ARG A 394 -11.69 14.36 -8.79
CA ARG A 394 -12.09 13.20 -9.59
C ARG A 394 -11.77 13.44 -11.05
N LEU A 395 -11.26 12.41 -11.70
CA LEU A 395 -11.10 12.38 -13.14
C LEU A 395 -12.47 12.20 -13.79
N PRO A 396 -12.70 12.83 -14.95
CA PRO A 396 -13.82 12.47 -15.81
C PRO A 396 -13.69 10.99 -16.21
N TYR A 397 -14.77 10.24 -16.07
CA TYR A 397 -14.80 8.82 -16.41
C TYR A 397 -15.93 8.46 -17.38
N THR A 398 -15.73 7.38 -18.10
CA THR A 398 -16.73 6.81 -19.01
C THR A 398 -17.14 5.43 -18.47
N ILE A 399 -18.44 5.18 -18.35
CA ILE A 399 -18.96 3.84 -18.08
C ILE A 399 -19.12 3.14 -19.41
N ARG A 400 -18.32 2.10 -19.62
CA ARG A 400 -18.27 1.37 -20.91
C ARG A 400 -18.88 -0.01 -20.79
N THR A 401 -19.24 -0.57 -21.95
CA THR A 401 -19.37 -2.03 -22.08
C THR A 401 -17.98 -2.64 -21.93
N HIS A 402 -17.82 -3.69 -21.13
CA HIS A 402 -16.53 -4.32 -20.96
C HIS A 402 -16.06 -4.97 -22.26
N ALA A 403 -14.80 -4.77 -22.63
CA ALA A 403 -14.24 -5.25 -23.90
C ALA A 403 -14.12 -6.78 -23.97
N GLU A 404 -14.04 -7.45 -22.82
CA GLU A 404 -14.08 -8.91 -22.73
C GLU A 404 -15.44 -9.37 -22.21
N SER A 405 -16.05 -10.34 -22.88
CA SER A 405 -17.16 -11.06 -22.29
C SER A 405 -16.65 -11.98 -21.17
N PRO A 406 -17.37 -12.14 -20.06
CA PRO A 406 -17.06 -13.15 -19.04
C PRO A 406 -16.94 -14.57 -19.61
N VAL A 407 -17.61 -14.82 -20.73
CA VAL A 407 -17.51 -16.06 -21.52
C VAL A 407 -16.95 -15.72 -22.89
N ARG A 408 -15.72 -16.13 -23.13
CA ARG A 408 -14.96 -15.83 -24.38
C ARG A 408 -15.67 -16.22 -25.67
N ASP A 409 -16.56 -17.20 -25.63
CA ASP A 409 -17.22 -17.76 -26.79
C ASP A 409 -18.58 -17.11 -27.09
N ILE A 410 -19.05 -16.21 -26.24
CA ILE A 410 -20.27 -15.45 -26.48
C ILE A 410 -19.87 -14.03 -26.84
N PRO A 411 -20.12 -13.54 -28.06
CA PRO A 411 -19.92 -12.15 -28.41
C PRO A 411 -20.67 -11.28 -27.41
N SER A 412 -19.99 -10.35 -26.75
CA SER A 412 -20.63 -9.37 -25.88
C SER A 412 -21.55 -8.53 -26.77
N GLU A 413 -22.86 -8.62 -26.53
CA GLU A 413 -23.77 -7.65 -27.11
C GLU A 413 -23.45 -6.26 -26.57
N PRO A 414 -23.54 -5.21 -27.37
CA PRO A 414 -23.37 -3.85 -26.89
C PRO A 414 -24.24 -3.61 -25.63
N GLY A 415 -23.61 -3.16 -24.54
CA GLY A 415 -24.30 -2.94 -23.28
C GLY A 415 -24.41 -4.13 -22.34
N SER A 416 -23.85 -5.29 -22.68
CA SER A 416 -24.03 -6.55 -21.92
C SER A 416 -23.15 -6.69 -20.67
N SER A 417 -22.35 -5.74 -20.32
CA SER A 417 -21.53 -5.71 -19.08
C SER A 417 -20.99 -4.33 -18.84
N THR A 418 -20.37 -4.10 -17.69
CA THR A 418 -19.85 -2.77 -17.35
C THR A 418 -18.35 -2.78 -17.11
N GLY A 419 -17.70 -1.72 -17.52
CA GLY A 419 -16.34 -1.37 -17.19
C GLY A 419 -16.25 0.14 -16.97
N ILE A 420 -15.13 0.61 -16.46
CA ILE A 420 -14.88 2.03 -16.24
C ILE A 420 -13.53 2.42 -16.79
N THR A 421 -13.47 3.54 -17.52
CA THR A 421 -12.23 4.15 -17.98
C THR A 421 -12.11 5.56 -17.47
N ALA A 422 -10.89 5.92 -17.05
CA ALA A 422 -10.48 7.27 -16.75
C ALA A 422 -9.04 7.46 -17.24
N GLU A 423 -8.71 8.65 -17.70
CA GLU A 423 -7.37 8.96 -18.19
C GLU A 423 -6.54 9.58 -17.06
N TRP A 424 -5.58 8.83 -16.54
CA TRP A 424 -4.64 9.37 -15.58
C TRP A 424 -3.73 10.42 -16.22
N PRO A 425 -3.30 11.45 -15.46
CA PRO A 425 -2.64 12.63 -16.03
C PRO A 425 -1.28 12.30 -16.65
N ALA A 426 -1.15 12.46 -17.96
CA ALA A 426 0.11 12.27 -18.67
C ALA A 426 1.19 13.23 -18.16
N GLY A 427 2.43 12.74 -18.08
CA GLY A 427 3.59 13.48 -17.58
C GLY A 427 3.82 13.33 -16.06
N GLU A 428 2.87 12.80 -15.31
CA GLU A 428 3.08 12.49 -13.90
C GLU A 428 3.82 11.15 -13.73
N THR A 429 4.53 11.01 -12.62
CA THR A 429 5.17 9.75 -12.24
C THR A 429 4.12 8.78 -11.69
N VAL A 430 4.31 7.51 -11.95
CA VAL A 430 3.56 6.40 -11.37
C VAL A 430 4.52 5.38 -10.81
N THR A 431 4.20 4.81 -9.66
CA THR A 431 4.95 3.69 -9.07
C THR A 431 4.19 2.40 -9.32
N PHE A 432 4.84 1.45 -9.98
CA PHE A 432 4.39 0.08 -10.17
C PHE A 432 5.03 -0.80 -9.13
N TRP A 433 4.25 -1.61 -8.45
CA TRP A 433 4.79 -2.48 -7.41
C TRP A 433 3.89 -3.65 -7.07
N GLU A 434 4.43 -4.58 -6.31
CA GLU A 434 3.76 -5.77 -5.82
C GLU A 434 4.35 -6.20 -4.49
N VAL A 435 3.55 -6.88 -3.68
CA VAL A 435 3.98 -7.63 -2.51
C VAL A 435 3.84 -9.11 -2.81
N HIS A 436 4.84 -9.90 -2.47
CA HIS A 436 4.78 -11.34 -2.58
C HIS A 436 4.89 -11.96 -1.19
N ALA A 437 3.75 -12.31 -0.60
CA ALA A 437 3.67 -12.73 0.80
C ALA A 437 4.49 -13.97 1.12
N LEU A 438 4.48 -15.00 0.25
CA LEU A 438 5.24 -16.23 0.51
C LEU A 438 6.76 -16.04 0.51
N LEU A 439 7.25 -15.09 -0.31
CA LEU A 439 8.69 -14.78 -0.37
C LEU A 439 9.12 -13.72 0.64
N GLY A 440 8.18 -12.97 1.21
CA GLY A 440 8.50 -11.80 2.03
C GLY A 440 9.24 -10.72 1.23
N GLU A 441 8.78 -10.46 -0.01
CA GLU A 441 9.44 -9.54 -0.93
C GLU A 441 8.46 -8.51 -1.49
N ILE A 442 8.92 -7.26 -1.58
CA ILE A 442 8.30 -6.18 -2.35
C ILE A 442 9.16 -5.93 -3.58
N ARG A 443 8.53 -5.78 -4.75
CA ARG A 443 9.20 -5.41 -5.99
C ARG A 443 8.56 -4.14 -6.54
N LEU A 444 9.37 -3.20 -7.00
CA LEU A 444 8.89 -1.91 -7.47
C LEU A 444 9.76 -1.31 -8.58
N HIS A 445 9.16 -0.43 -9.37
CA HIS A 445 9.84 0.49 -10.27
C HIS A 445 8.92 1.70 -10.53
N THR A 446 9.43 2.69 -11.25
CA THR A 446 8.67 3.88 -11.61
C THR A 446 8.63 4.08 -13.11
N GLY A 447 7.58 4.77 -13.58
CA GLY A 447 7.43 5.19 -14.96
C GLY A 447 6.82 6.58 -15.04
N THR A 448 6.81 7.15 -16.24
CA THR A 448 6.15 8.42 -16.53
C THR A 448 4.89 8.15 -17.36
N LEU A 449 3.73 8.55 -16.85
CA LEU A 449 2.45 8.39 -17.52
C LEU A 449 2.46 9.06 -18.90
N VAL A 450 1.92 8.37 -19.89
CA VAL A 450 1.79 8.88 -21.25
C VAL A 450 0.35 8.80 -21.75
N ASP A 451 0.00 9.69 -22.67
CA ASP A 451 -1.26 9.58 -23.39
C ASP A 451 -1.20 8.38 -24.35
N GLY A 452 -1.94 7.32 -24.05
CA GLY A 452 -2.00 6.11 -24.88
C GLY A 452 -2.47 6.38 -26.31
N LYS A 453 -3.35 7.37 -26.51
CA LYS A 453 -3.83 7.76 -27.84
C LYS A 453 -2.73 8.43 -28.67
N ALA A 454 -1.80 9.13 -28.02
CA ALA A 454 -0.64 9.72 -28.67
C ALA A 454 0.45 8.69 -29.01
N VAL A 455 0.63 7.66 -28.16
CA VAL A 455 1.63 6.61 -28.35
C VAL A 455 1.18 5.59 -29.41
N TYR A 456 -0.10 5.20 -29.36
CA TYR A 456 -0.65 4.16 -30.22
C TYR A 456 -1.58 4.74 -31.28
N SER A 457 -1.17 4.67 -32.54
CA SER A 457 -2.03 5.07 -33.66
C SER A 457 -3.30 4.19 -33.68
N GLY A 458 -4.46 4.82 -33.57
CA GLY A 458 -5.73 4.11 -33.39
C GLY A 458 -6.06 3.84 -31.93
N GLY A 459 -5.61 4.69 -31.03
CA GLY A 459 -5.81 4.62 -29.58
C GLY A 459 -7.26 4.43 -29.12
N GLU A 460 -8.24 4.84 -29.92
CA GLU A 460 -9.65 4.51 -29.72
C GLU A 460 -9.91 2.99 -29.73
N LYS A 461 -9.11 2.22 -30.48
CA LYS A 461 -9.19 0.75 -30.49
C LYS A 461 -8.51 0.11 -29.30
N LEU A 462 -7.55 0.80 -28.68
CA LEU A 462 -6.84 0.28 -27.51
C LEU A 462 -7.83 0.07 -26.34
N ASP A 463 -8.79 0.96 -26.17
CA ASP A 463 -9.84 0.84 -25.14
C ASP A 463 -10.72 -0.40 -25.35
N ASN A 464 -10.80 -0.91 -26.56
CA ASN A 464 -11.60 -2.08 -26.93
C ASN A 464 -10.77 -3.38 -27.04
N VAL A 465 -9.50 -3.34 -26.68
CA VAL A 465 -8.61 -4.50 -26.68
C VAL A 465 -8.37 -4.95 -25.24
N MET A 466 -8.68 -6.21 -24.95
CA MET A 466 -8.54 -6.79 -23.61
C MET A 466 -9.39 -6.03 -22.54
N CYS A 467 -8.93 -5.98 -21.29
CA CYS A 467 -9.64 -5.24 -20.24
C CYS A 467 -9.78 -3.75 -20.54
N THR A 468 -10.86 -3.16 -20.08
CA THR A 468 -11.33 -1.83 -20.49
C THR A 468 -10.41 -0.69 -19.99
N ALA A 469 -10.00 -0.72 -18.73
CA ALA A 469 -9.18 0.33 -18.12
C ALA A 469 -7.68 0.08 -18.35
N LYS A 470 -6.92 1.16 -18.56
CA LYS A 470 -5.46 1.08 -18.79
C LYS A 470 -4.72 2.23 -18.14
N VAL A 471 -3.56 1.89 -17.55
CA VAL A 471 -2.50 2.84 -17.19
C VAL A 471 -1.31 2.55 -18.10
N ILE A 472 -0.83 3.55 -18.81
CA ILE A 472 0.30 3.43 -19.75
C ILE A 472 1.39 4.37 -19.31
N ALA A 473 2.59 3.82 -19.11
CA ALA A 473 3.74 4.60 -18.68
C ALA A 473 5.00 4.29 -19.49
N LYS A 474 5.79 5.31 -19.76
CA LYS A 474 7.12 5.16 -20.32
C LYS A 474 8.09 4.82 -19.19
N VAL A 475 8.98 3.86 -19.43
CA VAL A 475 10.02 3.42 -18.51
C VAL A 475 11.40 3.68 -19.10
N ASP A 476 12.39 3.93 -18.24
CA ASP A 476 13.74 4.31 -18.70
C ASP A 476 14.52 3.13 -19.26
N ASP A 477 14.37 1.95 -18.68
CA ASP A 477 15.10 0.73 -19.06
C ASP A 477 14.16 -0.48 -19.17
N MET A 478 13.55 -0.62 -20.34
CA MET A 478 12.63 -1.72 -20.64
C MET A 478 13.33 -3.08 -20.65
N GLU A 479 14.57 -3.15 -21.12
CA GLU A 479 15.33 -4.41 -21.17
C GLU A 479 15.59 -4.93 -19.75
N LYS A 480 15.97 -4.05 -18.84
CA LYS A 480 16.18 -4.38 -17.44
C LYS A 480 14.90 -4.89 -16.77
N LEU A 481 13.77 -4.20 -16.98
CA LEU A 481 12.47 -4.65 -16.48
C LEU A 481 12.09 -6.04 -17.00
N GLN A 482 12.27 -6.30 -18.29
CA GLN A 482 12.00 -7.62 -18.87
C GLN A 482 12.87 -8.71 -18.24
N ASN A 483 14.15 -8.42 -17.99
CA ASN A 483 15.06 -9.35 -17.35
C ASN A 483 14.69 -9.67 -15.90
N GLN A 484 14.00 -8.74 -15.22
CA GLN A 484 13.49 -8.89 -13.86
C GLN A 484 12.11 -9.56 -13.81
N PHE A 485 11.39 -9.61 -14.92
CA PHE A 485 10.07 -10.21 -14.95
C PHE A 485 10.12 -11.74 -14.79
N ARG A 486 9.40 -12.23 -13.82
CA ARG A 486 9.34 -13.66 -13.48
C ARG A 486 7.88 -14.07 -13.24
N PRO A 487 7.04 -14.19 -14.30
CA PRO A 487 5.59 -14.38 -14.16
C PRO A 487 5.23 -15.66 -13.41
N TYR A 488 6.04 -16.71 -13.54
CA TYR A 488 5.80 -17.97 -12.83
C TYR A 488 6.01 -17.89 -11.31
N LEU A 489 6.75 -16.86 -10.85
CA LEU A 489 7.05 -16.68 -9.44
C LEU A 489 6.21 -15.54 -8.84
N TYR A 490 6.05 -14.43 -9.57
CA TYR A 490 5.42 -13.21 -9.08
C TYR A 490 4.06 -12.91 -9.72
N GLY A 491 3.56 -13.79 -10.60
CA GLY A 491 2.34 -13.54 -11.36
C GLY A 491 2.50 -12.49 -12.45
N ILE A 492 1.39 -12.17 -13.10
CA ILE A 492 1.33 -11.17 -14.17
C ILE A 492 0.65 -9.86 -13.75
N HIS A 493 0.16 -9.78 -12.52
CA HIS A 493 -0.50 -8.58 -12.00
C HIS A 493 0.47 -7.71 -11.22
N ARG A 494 0.23 -6.40 -11.29
CA ARG A 494 0.91 -5.36 -10.50
C ARG A 494 -0.13 -4.37 -10.02
N ILE A 495 0.26 -3.53 -9.10
CA ILE A 495 -0.51 -2.34 -8.79
C ILE A 495 0.24 -1.09 -9.28
N ALA A 496 -0.53 -0.07 -9.66
CA ALA A 496 -0.05 1.25 -10.02
C ALA A 496 -0.59 2.27 -9.04
N THR A 497 0.30 3.05 -8.42
CA THR A 497 -0.05 4.15 -7.52
C THR A 497 0.48 5.45 -8.11
N LEU A 498 -0.39 6.46 -8.29
CA LEU A 498 0.00 7.75 -8.86
C LEU A 498 1.00 8.46 -7.94
N GLY A 499 2.15 8.85 -8.46
CA GLY A 499 3.25 9.50 -7.75
C GLY A 499 4.53 8.64 -7.68
N ASP A 500 5.63 9.25 -7.21
CA ASP A 500 6.86 8.52 -6.87
C ASP A 500 6.84 8.14 -5.39
N TRP A 501 6.61 6.87 -5.11
CA TRP A 501 6.52 6.30 -3.77
C TRP A 501 7.66 5.34 -3.45
N ARG A 502 8.70 5.35 -4.24
CA ARG A 502 9.85 4.45 -4.13
C ARG A 502 10.44 4.43 -2.73
N GLN A 503 10.71 5.59 -2.16
CA GLN A 503 11.33 5.67 -0.83
C GLN A 503 10.38 5.16 0.26
N GLN A 504 9.11 5.55 0.18
CA GLN A 504 8.07 5.16 1.14
C GLN A 504 7.87 3.65 1.19
N ILE A 505 7.81 3.03 0.02
CA ILE A 505 7.69 1.57 -0.10
C ILE A 505 8.93 0.87 0.46
N LYS A 506 10.12 1.41 0.21
CA LYS A 506 11.38 0.87 0.77
C LYS A 506 11.41 0.97 2.29
N ASP A 507 10.99 2.09 2.84
CA ASP A 507 10.96 2.32 4.28
C ASP A 507 9.92 1.41 4.96
N MET A 508 8.71 1.31 4.40
CA MET A 508 7.69 0.38 4.87
C MET A 508 8.18 -1.07 4.82
N GLY A 509 8.76 -1.49 3.70
CA GLY A 509 9.32 -2.83 3.53
C GLY A 509 10.40 -3.13 4.58
N ARG A 510 11.24 -2.15 4.89
CA ARG A 510 12.27 -2.29 5.93
C ARG A 510 11.67 -2.44 7.33
N LEU A 511 10.70 -1.62 7.71
CA LEU A 511 10.02 -1.75 9.01
C LEU A 511 9.28 -3.07 9.16
N LEU A 512 8.80 -3.65 8.06
CA LEU A 512 8.17 -4.97 8.03
C LEU A 512 9.18 -6.13 7.96
N GLY A 513 10.48 -5.85 7.77
CA GLY A 513 11.52 -6.89 7.59
C GLY A 513 11.43 -7.61 6.24
N LEU A 514 10.90 -6.94 5.21
CA LEU A 514 10.76 -7.50 3.88
C LEU A 514 11.96 -7.16 2.99
N LYS A 515 12.29 -8.05 2.09
CA LYS A 515 13.21 -7.74 0.99
C LYS A 515 12.53 -6.76 0.03
N VAL A 516 13.23 -5.69 -0.36
CA VAL A 516 12.74 -4.76 -1.38
C VAL A 516 13.67 -4.77 -2.60
N THR A 517 13.11 -5.05 -3.77
CA THR A 517 13.82 -5.11 -5.05
C THR A 517 13.35 -3.98 -5.96
N GLU A 518 14.27 -3.08 -6.32
CA GLU A 518 14.05 -2.06 -7.35
C GLU A 518 14.36 -2.68 -8.71
N MET A 519 13.33 -2.87 -9.55
CA MET A 519 13.46 -3.60 -10.82
C MET A 519 14.11 -2.79 -11.93
N ASP A 520 14.17 -1.47 -11.78
CA ASP A 520 14.71 -0.52 -12.74
C ASP A 520 16.11 0.01 -12.36
N ARG A 521 16.72 -0.46 -11.27
CA ARG A 521 18.03 -0.03 -10.77
C ARG A 521 19.05 -1.14 -10.58
#